data_f76d11658b9ff736da74117db7b25fee
#
_entry.id   f76d11658b9ff736da74117db7b25fee
#
_cell.length_a   1.000
_cell.length_b   1.000
_cell.length_c   1.000
_cell.angle_alpha   90.00
_cell.angle_beta   90.00
_cell.angle_gamma   90.00
#
_symmetry.space_group_name_H-M   'P 1'
#
loop_
_entity.id
_entity.type
_entity.pdbx_description
1 polymer ?
#
loop_
_entity_poly.entity_id
_entity_poly.type
_entity_poly.pdbx_seq_one_letter_code
_entity_poly.pdbx_strand_id
1 'polypeptide(L)'
;MGFLFLVVSLSLAGISYAEQEITCISCVQIHSYELDLYKEMFPLTVWTDSQIYDHHSTIKINGYLKPQNTIAPILVVVTNPIGNVVTIQQLSSDVDGNFSFELNTESPLLKQDGNYILKVQSGTETRQFKTMFTLTSDPLIPPHVVPEFGSVSLLILIGSIMSILVIGKSFSNRFVKF
;
A
#
# COMPACT_ATOMS: atom_id res chain seq x y z
N MET A 1 -36.49 22.38 -47.00
CA MET A 1 -36.45 20.97 -46.56
C MET A 1 -35.06 20.69 -46.07
N GLY A 2 -34.80 20.83 -44.78
CA GLY A 2 -33.53 20.62 -44.17
C GLY A 2 -33.50 19.22 -43.55
N PHE A 3 -32.56 18.40 -43.97
CA PHE A 3 -32.30 17.07 -43.40
C PHE A 3 -31.38 17.25 -42.19
N LEU A 4 -31.95 17.03 -41.01
CA LEU A 4 -31.25 17.03 -39.75
C LEU A 4 -30.57 15.65 -39.58
N PHE A 5 -29.27 15.55 -39.80
CA PHE A 5 -28.48 14.35 -39.46
C PHE A 5 -28.23 14.33 -37.98
N LEU A 6 -28.96 13.45 -37.29
CA LEU A 6 -28.75 13.14 -35.87
C LEU A 6 -27.66 12.09 -35.79
N VAL A 7 -26.41 12.52 -35.50
CA VAL A 7 -25.30 11.62 -35.22
C VAL A 7 -25.43 11.13 -33.78
N VAL A 8 -25.96 9.93 -33.64
CA VAL A 8 -25.93 9.21 -32.35
C VAL A 8 -24.50 8.66 -32.14
N SER A 9 -23.71 9.36 -31.38
CA SER A 9 -22.43 8.84 -30.88
C SER A 9 -22.69 7.78 -29.82
N LEU A 10 -22.56 6.51 -30.21
CA LEU A 10 -22.57 5.38 -29.30
C LEU A 10 -21.23 5.40 -28.52
N SER A 11 -21.21 5.99 -27.35
CA SER A 11 -20.13 5.88 -26.40
C SER A 11 -20.12 4.44 -25.86
N LEU A 12 -19.21 3.61 -26.37
CA LEU A 12 -18.86 2.34 -25.72
C LEU A 12 -18.24 2.70 -24.35
N ALA A 13 -19.06 2.66 -23.31
CA ALA A 13 -18.56 2.61 -21.95
C ALA A 13 -17.81 1.29 -21.80
N GLY A 14 -16.48 1.35 -21.84
CA GLY A 14 -15.64 0.22 -21.48
C GLY A 14 -16.00 -0.19 -20.06
N ILE A 15 -16.48 -1.42 -19.90
CA ILE A 15 -16.67 -2.04 -18.59
C ILE A 15 -15.26 -2.29 -18.06
N SER A 16 -14.76 -1.36 -17.26
CA SER A 16 -13.58 -1.58 -16.43
C SER A 16 -14.00 -2.63 -15.39
N TYR A 17 -13.51 -3.84 -15.55
CA TYR A 17 -13.53 -4.80 -14.46
C TYR A 17 -12.60 -4.23 -13.39
N ALA A 18 -13.17 -3.61 -12.37
CA ALA A 18 -12.43 -3.32 -11.15
C ALA A 18 -11.98 -4.67 -10.59
N GLU A 19 -10.70 -4.96 -10.70
CA GLU A 19 -10.08 -6.07 -10.01
C GLU A 19 -10.36 -5.88 -8.53
N GLN A 20 -11.10 -6.81 -7.94
CA GLN A 20 -11.57 -6.69 -6.58
C GLN A 20 -10.39 -7.02 -5.66
N GLU A 21 -9.59 -6.01 -5.37
CA GLU A 21 -8.45 -6.11 -4.48
C GLU A 21 -8.95 -6.46 -3.08
N ILE A 22 -8.42 -7.55 -2.51
CA ILE A 22 -8.79 -7.96 -1.15
C ILE A 22 -8.29 -6.91 -0.18
N THR A 23 -9.22 -6.20 0.43
CA THR A 23 -8.93 -5.30 1.54
C THR A 23 -8.85 -6.09 2.84
N CYS A 24 -7.70 -6.09 3.47
CA CYS A 24 -7.53 -6.71 4.80
C CYS A 24 -8.04 -5.78 5.89
N ILE A 25 -9.25 -6.05 6.42
CA ILE A 25 -9.93 -5.20 7.43
C ILE A 25 -9.18 -5.16 8.77
N SER A 26 -8.33 -6.13 9.07
CA SER A 26 -7.64 -6.27 10.37
C SER A 26 -6.12 -6.43 10.24
N CYS A 27 -5.54 -6.05 9.10
CA CYS A 27 -4.10 -6.04 8.94
C CYS A 27 -3.47 -4.86 9.65
N VAL A 28 -2.39 -5.12 10.34
CA VAL A 28 -1.56 -4.12 11.00
C VAL A 28 -0.20 -4.12 10.34
N GLN A 29 0.25 -2.96 9.88
CA GLN A 29 1.62 -2.76 9.41
C GLN A 29 2.41 -2.09 10.53
N ILE A 30 3.51 -2.72 10.92
CA ILE A 30 4.34 -2.25 12.03
C ILE A 30 5.58 -1.58 11.46
N HIS A 31 5.81 -0.34 11.87
CA HIS A 31 7.06 0.33 11.59
C HIS A 31 8.09 -0.01 12.67
N SER A 32 9.37 -0.02 12.32
CA SER A 32 10.46 -0.43 13.22
C SER A 32 10.49 0.33 14.56
N TYR A 33 10.08 1.59 14.58
CA TYR A 33 10.03 2.42 15.80
C TYR A 33 8.83 2.11 16.72
N GLU A 34 7.84 1.35 16.24
CA GLU A 34 6.64 0.97 17.01
C GLU A 34 6.73 -0.47 17.54
N LEU A 35 7.74 -1.22 17.12
CA LEU A 35 7.83 -2.66 17.34
C LEU A 35 7.75 -3.05 18.84
N ASP A 36 8.41 -2.32 19.71
CA ASP A 36 8.41 -2.62 21.14
C ASP A 36 7.02 -2.41 21.76
N LEU A 37 6.33 -1.36 21.33
CA LEU A 37 4.95 -1.09 21.75
C LEU A 37 4.02 -2.23 21.33
N TYR A 38 4.13 -2.70 20.08
CA TYR A 38 3.31 -3.81 19.59
C TYR A 38 3.61 -5.13 20.30
N LYS A 39 4.87 -5.41 20.62
CA LYS A 39 5.26 -6.57 21.44
C LYS A 39 4.66 -6.54 22.85
N GLU A 40 4.48 -5.35 23.42
CA GLU A 40 3.81 -5.19 24.71
C GLU A 40 2.30 -5.34 24.60
N MET A 41 1.68 -4.79 23.57
CA MET A 41 0.22 -4.77 23.42
C MET A 41 -0.38 -6.11 22.99
N PHE A 42 0.32 -6.83 22.10
CA PHE A 42 -0.22 -8.04 21.46
C PHE A 42 0.46 -9.30 21.98
N PRO A 43 -0.29 -10.41 22.13
CA PRO A 43 0.29 -11.70 22.52
C PRO A 43 1.13 -12.34 21.40
N LEU A 44 0.92 -11.93 20.15
CA LEU A 44 1.64 -12.34 18.95
C LEU A 44 1.79 -11.11 18.06
N THR A 45 3.01 -10.86 17.57
CA THR A 45 3.33 -9.74 16.70
C THR A 45 4.16 -10.24 15.53
N VAL A 46 3.88 -9.77 14.32
CA VAL A 46 4.58 -10.16 13.09
C VAL A 46 4.83 -8.95 12.21
N TRP A 47 6.01 -8.89 11.62
CA TRP A 47 6.39 -7.83 10.68
C TRP A 47 7.29 -8.37 9.56
N THR A 48 7.33 -7.66 8.47
CA THR A 48 8.20 -7.91 7.31
C THR A 48 9.30 -6.86 7.25
N ASP A 49 10.42 -7.19 6.61
CA ASP A 49 11.54 -6.27 6.41
C ASP A 49 11.21 -5.13 5.43
N SER A 50 10.23 -5.32 4.54
CA SER A 50 9.67 -4.30 3.66
C SER A 50 8.15 -4.48 3.52
N GLN A 51 7.48 -3.51 2.92
CA GLN A 51 6.04 -3.60 2.59
C GLN A 51 5.81 -3.96 1.13
N ILE A 52 6.77 -3.67 0.26
CA ILE A 52 6.69 -3.88 -1.18
C ILE A 52 7.91 -4.66 -1.63
N TYR A 53 7.69 -5.68 -2.44
CA TYR A 53 8.70 -6.57 -2.99
C TYR A 53 8.47 -6.79 -4.48
N ASP A 54 9.51 -7.15 -5.19
CA ASP A 54 9.43 -7.70 -6.54
C ASP A 54 9.30 -9.23 -6.52
N HIS A 55 9.13 -9.83 -7.69
CA HIS A 55 9.02 -11.29 -7.84
C HIS A 55 10.36 -12.04 -7.83
N HIS A 56 11.46 -11.35 -7.56
CA HIS A 56 12.81 -11.92 -7.46
C HIS A 56 13.45 -11.65 -6.10
N SER A 57 12.63 -11.39 -5.08
CA SER A 57 13.04 -11.07 -3.73
C SER A 57 12.85 -12.24 -2.77
N THR A 58 13.49 -12.13 -1.62
CA THR A 58 13.20 -12.95 -0.45
C THR A 58 12.63 -12.06 0.64
N ILE A 59 11.39 -12.35 1.04
CA ILE A 59 10.70 -11.66 2.13
C ILE A 59 11.16 -12.24 3.44
N LYS A 60 11.75 -11.43 4.31
CA LYS A 60 12.10 -11.82 5.68
C LYS A 60 10.94 -11.48 6.61
N ILE A 61 10.33 -12.51 7.16
CA ILE A 61 9.20 -12.41 8.08
C ILE A 61 9.72 -12.72 9.47
N ASN A 62 9.56 -11.76 10.36
CA ASN A 62 9.98 -11.87 11.76
C ASN A 62 8.75 -11.77 12.64
N GLY A 63 8.80 -12.39 13.80
CA GLY A 63 7.72 -12.32 14.75
C GLY A 63 8.16 -12.53 16.18
N TYR A 64 7.26 -12.16 17.07
CA TYR A 64 7.44 -12.32 18.52
C TYR A 64 6.17 -12.90 19.12
N LEU A 65 6.31 -13.96 19.90
CA LEU A 65 5.24 -14.63 20.62
C LEU A 65 5.51 -14.49 22.12
N LYS A 66 4.60 -13.82 22.85
CA LYS A 66 4.75 -13.75 24.32
C LYS A 66 4.84 -15.13 24.93
N PRO A 67 5.89 -15.41 25.74
CA PRO A 67 6.04 -16.69 26.40
C PRO A 67 4.80 -17.05 27.22
N GLN A 68 4.41 -18.31 27.16
CA GLN A 68 3.32 -18.89 27.94
C GLN A 68 3.70 -20.26 28.48
N ASN A 69 2.92 -20.72 29.46
CA ASN A 69 3.14 -22.05 30.07
C ASN A 69 2.83 -23.22 29.11
N THR A 70 2.18 -22.94 27.97
CA THR A 70 1.84 -23.94 26.95
C THR A 70 2.58 -23.61 25.65
N ILE A 71 3.41 -24.52 25.19
CA ILE A 71 4.09 -24.43 23.91
C ILE A 71 3.09 -24.83 22.82
N ALA A 72 2.62 -23.87 22.04
CA ALA A 72 1.81 -24.13 20.86
C ALA A 72 2.60 -23.78 19.60
N PRO A 73 2.51 -24.60 18.54
CA PRO A 73 3.15 -24.30 17.29
C PRO A 73 2.58 -22.99 16.68
N ILE A 74 3.43 -22.31 15.93
CA ILE A 74 3.08 -21.10 15.21
C ILE A 74 2.69 -21.52 13.79
N LEU A 75 1.47 -21.28 13.41
CA LEU A 75 0.97 -21.52 12.06
C LEU A 75 1.01 -20.20 11.27
N VAL A 76 1.68 -20.26 10.13
CA VAL A 76 1.78 -19.16 9.17
C VAL A 76 0.97 -19.52 7.94
N VAL A 77 0.11 -18.60 7.50
CA VAL A 77 -0.73 -18.73 6.30
C VAL A 77 -0.56 -17.48 5.45
N VAL A 78 -0.19 -17.66 4.20
CA VAL A 78 -0.13 -16.57 3.21
C VAL A 78 -1.25 -16.76 2.20
N THR A 79 -1.99 -15.69 1.95
CA THR A 79 -3.12 -15.65 1.01
C THR A 79 -2.82 -14.64 -0.09
N ASN A 80 -3.04 -15.02 -1.34
CA ASN A 80 -2.83 -14.15 -2.50
C ASN A 80 -3.94 -13.10 -2.69
N PRO A 81 -3.79 -12.13 -3.61
CA PRO A 81 -4.75 -11.05 -3.85
C PRO A 81 -6.17 -11.52 -4.19
N ILE A 82 -6.34 -12.73 -4.74
CA ILE A 82 -7.66 -13.30 -5.08
C ILE A 82 -8.22 -14.24 -4.01
N GLY A 83 -7.59 -14.33 -2.82
CA GLY A 83 -8.12 -15.07 -1.67
C GLY A 83 -7.67 -16.52 -1.57
N ASN A 84 -6.80 -17.01 -2.43
CA ASN A 84 -6.30 -18.38 -2.35
C ASN A 84 -5.11 -18.46 -1.38
N VAL A 85 -5.08 -19.52 -0.58
CA VAL A 85 -3.92 -19.83 0.25
C VAL A 85 -2.78 -20.33 -0.63
N VAL A 86 -1.64 -19.65 -0.55
CA VAL A 86 -0.44 -19.97 -1.34
C VAL A 86 0.68 -20.60 -0.53
N THR A 87 0.68 -20.39 0.80
CA THR A 87 1.67 -20.98 1.68
C THR A 87 1.05 -21.27 3.04
N ILE A 88 1.36 -22.46 3.57
CA ILE A 88 1.10 -22.82 4.96
C ILE A 88 2.39 -23.36 5.54
N GLN A 89 2.85 -22.80 6.65
CA GLN A 89 4.05 -23.25 7.32
C GLN A 89 3.85 -23.30 8.83
N GLN A 90 4.47 -24.29 9.46
CA GLN A 90 4.48 -24.42 10.91
C GLN A 90 5.88 -24.15 11.44
N LEU A 91 5.96 -23.31 12.46
CA LEU A 91 7.19 -22.84 13.08
C LEU A 91 7.13 -23.05 14.59
N SER A 92 8.30 -22.95 15.22
CA SER A 92 8.46 -22.83 16.66
C SER A 92 9.17 -21.52 16.99
N SER A 93 8.83 -20.90 18.11
CA SER A 93 9.62 -19.79 18.64
C SER A 93 10.87 -20.29 19.36
N ASP A 94 11.86 -19.43 19.48
CA ASP A 94 12.98 -19.62 20.38
C ASP A 94 12.57 -19.44 21.85
N VAL A 95 13.54 -19.53 22.77
CA VAL A 95 13.32 -19.39 24.22
C VAL A 95 12.87 -17.99 24.63
N ASP A 96 13.21 -16.98 23.83
CA ASP A 96 12.86 -15.57 24.03
C ASP A 96 11.52 -15.20 23.35
N GLY A 97 10.90 -16.16 22.67
CA GLY A 97 9.64 -15.97 21.95
C GLY A 97 9.78 -15.45 20.53
N ASN A 98 11.00 -15.26 20.02
CA ASN A 98 11.17 -14.80 18.64
C ASN A 98 11.05 -15.98 17.67
N PHE A 99 10.61 -15.68 16.45
CA PHE A 99 10.61 -16.61 15.33
C PHE A 99 10.83 -15.84 14.03
N SER A 100 11.36 -16.51 13.03
CA SER A 100 11.55 -15.96 11.70
C SER A 100 11.42 -17.04 10.65
N PHE A 101 11.03 -16.64 9.44
CA PHE A 101 11.12 -17.47 8.25
C PHE A 101 11.29 -16.60 7.01
N GLU A 102 11.73 -17.24 5.92
CA GLU A 102 11.93 -16.58 4.65
C GLU A 102 10.94 -17.12 3.63
N LEU A 103 10.37 -16.22 2.82
CA LEU A 103 9.47 -16.55 1.74
C LEU A 103 10.07 -16.05 0.42
N ASN A 104 10.41 -16.99 -0.47
CA ASN A 104 10.93 -16.66 -1.79
C ASN A 104 9.80 -16.30 -2.75
N THR A 105 9.82 -15.10 -3.31
CA THR A 105 8.80 -14.58 -4.23
C THR A 105 8.86 -15.19 -5.63
N GLU A 106 9.95 -15.89 -6.01
CA GLU A 106 10.04 -16.63 -7.27
C GLU A 106 9.12 -17.86 -7.33
N SER A 107 8.48 -18.21 -6.19
CA SER A 107 7.57 -19.34 -6.13
C SER A 107 6.43 -19.20 -7.16
N PRO A 108 6.08 -20.28 -7.87
CA PRO A 108 4.96 -20.26 -8.84
C PRO A 108 3.62 -19.85 -8.24
N LEU A 109 3.46 -19.92 -6.93
CA LEU A 109 2.25 -19.55 -6.21
C LEU A 109 2.20 -18.05 -5.86
N LEU A 110 3.31 -17.33 -6.03
CA LEU A 110 3.47 -15.90 -5.72
C LEU A 110 3.64 -15.05 -6.99
N LYS A 111 2.99 -15.43 -8.10
CA LYS A 111 3.14 -14.76 -9.41
C LYS A 111 2.22 -13.55 -9.63
N GLN A 112 1.22 -13.38 -8.79
CA GLN A 112 0.25 -12.31 -8.97
C GLN A 112 0.75 -11.02 -8.34
N ASP A 113 0.61 -9.91 -9.04
CA ASP A 113 0.79 -8.59 -8.47
C ASP A 113 -0.37 -8.28 -7.52
N GLY A 114 -0.11 -7.49 -6.47
CA GLY A 114 -1.10 -7.04 -5.53
C GLY A 114 -0.81 -7.40 -4.07
N ASN A 115 -1.82 -7.25 -3.23
CA ASN A 115 -1.70 -7.37 -1.78
C ASN A 115 -1.84 -8.82 -1.32
N TYR A 116 -0.81 -9.33 -0.66
CA TYR A 116 -0.79 -10.63 0.00
C TYR A 116 -1.05 -10.47 1.50
N ILE A 117 -1.91 -11.30 2.05
CA ILE A 117 -2.23 -11.30 3.47
C ILE A 117 -1.41 -12.38 4.16
N LEU A 118 -0.63 -11.99 5.15
CA LEU A 118 0.11 -12.85 6.05
C LEU A 118 -0.66 -12.99 7.36
N LYS A 119 -1.23 -14.15 7.63
CA LYS A 119 -1.87 -14.50 8.89
C LYS A 119 -0.97 -15.43 9.68
N VAL A 120 -0.72 -15.07 10.93
CA VAL A 120 0.04 -15.91 11.86
C VAL A 120 -0.80 -16.17 13.09
N GLN A 121 -0.80 -17.42 13.58
CA GLN A 121 -1.60 -17.85 14.72
C GLN A 121 -0.83 -18.86 15.57
N SER A 122 -0.95 -18.75 16.89
CA SER A 122 -0.39 -19.74 17.82
C SER A 122 -1.47 -20.23 18.81
N GLY A 123 -1.91 -21.47 18.63
CA GLY A 123 -2.98 -22.05 19.46
C GLY A 123 -4.34 -21.45 19.18
N THR A 124 -4.90 -20.68 20.12
CA THR A 124 -6.25 -20.12 20.05
C THR A 124 -6.36 -18.94 19.06
N GLU A 125 -7.56 -18.64 18.56
CA GLU A 125 -7.83 -17.52 17.67
C GLU A 125 -7.50 -16.15 18.28
N THR A 126 -7.51 -16.02 19.60
CA THR A 126 -7.13 -14.78 20.29
C THR A 126 -5.63 -14.46 20.15
N ARG A 127 -4.83 -15.44 19.75
CA ARG A 127 -3.38 -15.31 19.51
C ARG A 127 -3.11 -15.38 18.02
N GLN A 128 -3.67 -14.43 17.28
CA GLN A 128 -3.43 -14.26 15.86
C GLN A 128 -2.98 -12.83 15.56
N PHE A 129 -2.21 -12.70 14.50
CA PHE A 129 -1.80 -11.42 13.94
C PHE A 129 -1.92 -11.47 12.42
N LYS A 130 -2.34 -10.37 11.83
CA LYS A 130 -2.44 -10.23 10.38
C LYS A 130 -1.67 -9.00 9.93
N THR A 131 -0.84 -9.19 8.95
CA THR A 131 -0.18 -8.10 8.23
C THR A 131 -0.29 -8.34 6.72
N MET A 132 0.14 -7.40 5.92
CA MET A 132 0.11 -7.52 4.47
C MET A 132 1.43 -7.02 3.87
N PHE A 133 1.76 -7.58 2.72
CA PHE A 133 2.83 -7.10 1.85
C PHE A 133 2.34 -7.09 0.40
N THR A 134 2.95 -6.28 -0.43
CA THR A 134 2.60 -6.14 -1.85
C THR A 134 3.68 -6.74 -2.72
N LEU A 135 3.31 -7.57 -3.69
CA LEU A 135 4.18 -7.96 -4.79
C LEU A 135 3.87 -7.13 -6.02
N THR A 136 4.89 -6.72 -6.74
CA THR A 136 4.76 -5.93 -7.97
C THR A 136 5.80 -6.36 -9.01
N SER A 137 5.35 -6.43 -10.26
CA SER A 137 6.23 -6.62 -11.42
C SER A 137 6.87 -5.32 -11.87
N ASP A 138 6.34 -4.17 -11.43
CA ASP A 138 6.95 -2.89 -11.72
C ASP A 138 8.27 -2.77 -10.97
N PRO A 139 9.35 -2.29 -11.62
CA PRO A 139 10.58 -2.04 -10.92
C PRO A 139 10.29 -1.10 -9.75
N LEU A 140 10.78 -1.46 -8.55
CA LEU A 140 10.69 -0.61 -7.35
C LEU A 140 11.44 0.69 -7.62
N ILE A 141 10.80 1.58 -8.35
CA ILE A 141 11.31 2.92 -8.56
C ILE A 141 11.19 3.58 -7.19
N PRO A 142 12.31 4.01 -6.57
CA PRO A 142 12.21 4.80 -5.36
C PRO A 142 11.20 5.92 -5.64
N PRO A 143 10.32 6.25 -4.68
CA PRO A 143 9.24 7.20 -4.91
C PRO A 143 9.84 8.39 -5.64
N HIS A 144 9.43 8.58 -6.89
CA HIS A 144 9.83 9.76 -7.64
C HIS A 144 9.49 10.93 -6.71
N VAL A 145 10.53 11.60 -6.25
CA VAL A 145 10.35 12.89 -5.60
C VAL A 145 9.60 13.71 -6.64
N VAL A 146 8.27 13.75 -6.50
CA VAL A 146 7.44 14.60 -7.34
C VAL A 146 8.05 15.96 -7.15
N PRO A 147 8.61 16.60 -8.20
CA PRO A 147 9.20 17.90 -8.02
C PRO A 147 8.12 18.77 -7.40
N GLU A 148 8.34 19.15 -6.15
CA GLU A 148 7.43 20.06 -5.48
C GLU A 148 7.40 21.31 -6.36
N PHE A 149 6.33 21.49 -7.09
CA PHE A 149 6.10 22.70 -7.89
C PHE A 149 6.01 23.98 -7.01
N GLY A 150 6.28 23.83 -5.71
CA GLY A 150 6.15 24.88 -4.71
C GLY A 150 6.79 26.21 -5.11
N SER A 151 8.04 26.20 -5.53
CA SER A 151 8.72 27.44 -5.93
C SER A 151 8.30 27.96 -7.31
N VAL A 152 8.06 27.06 -8.26
CA VAL A 152 7.65 27.43 -9.64
C VAL A 152 6.18 27.86 -9.65
N SER A 153 5.30 27.17 -8.95
CA SER A 153 3.90 27.56 -8.85
C SER A 153 3.72 28.88 -8.11
N LEU A 154 4.56 29.15 -7.10
CA LEU A 154 4.57 30.43 -6.41
C LEU A 154 4.98 31.60 -7.36
N LEU A 155 6.01 31.38 -8.17
CA LEU A 155 6.45 32.39 -9.15
C LEU A 155 5.37 32.66 -10.22
N ILE A 156 4.69 31.62 -10.72
CA ILE A 156 3.58 31.77 -11.66
C ILE A 156 2.42 32.52 -11.00
N LEU A 157 2.08 32.21 -9.75
CA LEU A 157 1.04 32.88 -9.01
C LEU A 157 1.33 34.37 -8.83
N ILE A 158 2.56 34.70 -8.38
CA ILE A 158 3.00 36.08 -8.20
C ILE A 158 2.99 36.84 -9.53
N GLY A 159 3.49 36.22 -10.60
CA GLY A 159 3.49 36.80 -11.94
C GLY A 159 2.08 37.10 -12.46
N SER A 160 1.13 36.19 -12.19
CA SER A 160 -0.29 36.37 -12.58
C SER A 160 -0.93 37.53 -11.83
N ILE A 161 -0.72 37.62 -10.54
CA ILE A 161 -1.27 38.71 -9.70
C ILE A 161 -0.69 40.06 -10.13
N MET A 162 0.62 40.14 -10.36
CA MET A 162 1.27 41.36 -10.81
C MET A 162 0.75 41.81 -12.19
N SER A 163 0.53 40.87 -13.11
CA SER A 163 -0.05 41.17 -14.43
C SER A 163 -1.44 41.77 -14.34
N ILE A 164 -2.30 41.22 -13.47
CA ILE A 164 -3.66 41.74 -13.25
C ILE A 164 -3.63 43.15 -12.65
N LEU A 165 -2.73 43.41 -11.70
CA LEU A 165 -2.61 44.72 -11.06
C LEU A 165 -2.12 45.79 -12.04
N VAL A 166 -1.16 45.45 -12.93
CA VAL A 166 -0.64 46.38 -13.93
C VAL A 166 -1.73 46.71 -14.97
N ILE A 167 -2.46 45.73 -15.47
CA ILE A 167 -3.53 45.91 -16.42
C ILE A 167 -4.68 46.72 -15.77
N GLY A 168 -5.07 46.38 -14.53
CA GLY A 168 -6.15 47.11 -13.81
C GLY A 168 -5.81 48.58 -13.60
N LYS A 169 -4.57 48.91 -13.27
CA LYS A 169 -4.09 50.30 -13.10
C LYS A 169 -4.06 51.07 -14.45
N SER A 170 -3.70 50.39 -15.52
CA SER A 170 -3.73 50.98 -16.88
C SER A 170 -5.14 51.30 -17.36
N PHE A 171 -6.11 50.46 -17.02
CA PHE A 171 -7.52 50.69 -17.34
C PHE A 171 -8.11 51.84 -16.48
N SER A 172 -7.82 51.87 -15.18
CA SER A 172 -8.33 52.94 -14.30
C SER A 172 -7.90 54.31 -14.74
N ASN A 173 -6.66 54.50 -15.21
CA ASN A 173 -6.13 55.76 -15.68
C ASN A 173 -6.73 56.26 -17.02
N ARG A 174 -7.45 55.39 -17.75
CA ARG A 174 -8.12 55.78 -18.99
C ARG A 174 -9.55 56.28 -18.77
N PHE A 175 -10.18 55.85 -17.66
CA PHE A 175 -11.56 56.27 -17.35
C PHE A 175 -11.66 57.55 -16.51
N VAL A 176 -10.56 58.09 -15.99
CA VAL A 176 -10.55 59.34 -15.18
C VAL A 176 -10.28 60.57 -16.04
N LYS A 177 -10.24 60.46 -17.37
CA LYS A 177 -10.05 61.60 -18.30
C LYS A 177 -11.32 61.91 -19.09
N PHE A 178 -12.49 61.90 -18.44
CA PHE A 178 -13.70 62.50 -18.95
C PHE A 178 -14.25 63.50 -17.94
#